data_ca2b35fa4260a6c55dbbec4aeb166bc3
#
_entry.id   ca2b35fa4260a6c55dbbec4aeb166bc3
#
_cell.length_a   1.000
_cell.length_b   1.000
_cell.length_c   1.000
_cell.angle_alpha   90.00
_cell.angle_beta   90.00
_cell.angle_gamma   90.00
#
_symmetry.space_group_name_H-M   'P 1'
#
loop_
_entity.id
_entity.type
_entity.pdbx_description
1 polymer ?
#
loop_
_entity_poly.entity_id
_entity_poly.type
_entity_poly.pdbx_seq_one_letter_code
_entity_poly.pdbx_strand_id
1 'polypeptide(L)'
;MRFVKVLASIVFSLIIIIALVGYFAVRNFDLNKYKSFATEMVEQQTGRHLAINGDARIGISLTPTVVLNDVELSNPEWAKNPQMLKVKQLEVKFAIMPLLKKQVVIDKVNLIAPEIYLEKAKDGVASWTFKTSSPQAAAAAVKKA
;
A
#
# COMPACT_ATOMS: atom_id res chain seq x y z
N MET A 1 40.05 29.20 1.29
CA MET A 1 39.93 27.74 1.38
C MET A 1 39.31 27.25 2.71
N ARG A 2 39.65 27.91 3.83
CA ARG A 2 38.99 27.57 5.12
C ARG A 2 37.46 27.75 5.07
N PHE A 3 37.00 28.80 4.40
CA PHE A 3 35.60 29.11 4.27
C PHE A 3 34.83 27.99 3.57
N VAL A 4 35.39 27.42 2.49
CA VAL A 4 34.78 26.33 1.74
C VAL A 4 34.67 25.04 2.57
N LYS A 5 35.72 24.74 3.36
CA LYS A 5 35.72 23.56 4.24
C LYS A 5 34.69 23.67 5.36
N VAL A 6 34.59 24.87 5.95
CA VAL A 6 33.59 25.14 7.00
C VAL A 6 32.18 25.05 6.43
N LEU A 7 31.96 25.65 5.27
CA LEU A 7 30.66 25.58 4.60
C LEU A 7 30.27 24.13 4.24
N ALA A 8 31.22 23.37 3.69
CA ALA A 8 31.02 21.98 3.36
C ALA A 8 30.70 21.14 4.61
N SER A 9 31.38 21.42 5.73
CA SER A 9 31.12 20.74 7.01
C SER A 9 29.70 21.03 7.54
N ILE A 10 29.30 22.30 7.46
CA ILE A 10 27.93 22.70 7.88
C ILE A 10 26.87 22.02 7.03
N VAL A 11 27.04 22.02 5.70
CA VAL A 11 26.10 21.37 4.77
C VAL A 11 26.05 19.86 5.04
N PHE A 12 27.19 19.24 5.24
CA PHE A 12 27.26 17.79 5.54
C PHE A 12 26.56 17.47 6.85
N SER A 13 26.81 18.26 7.90
CA SER A 13 26.13 18.08 9.19
C SER A 13 24.64 18.26 9.08
N LEU A 14 24.19 19.23 8.30
CA LEU A 14 22.77 19.48 8.06
C LEU A 14 22.10 18.28 7.36
N ILE A 15 22.77 17.72 6.35
CA ILE A 15 22.28 16.53 5.65
C ILE A 15 22.14 15.34 6.61
N ILE A 16 23.13 15.12 7.48
CA ILE A 16 23.08 14.07 8.50
C ILE A 16 21.91 14.27 9.45
N ILE A 17 21.71 15.50 9.92
CA ILE A 17 20.59 15.81 10.83
C ILE A 17 19.25 15.53 10.15
N ILE A 18 19.07 15.97 8.91
CA ILE A 18 17.85 15.73 8.14
C ILE A 18 17.63 14.24 7.94
N ALA A 19 18.68 13.49 7.63
CA ALA A 19 18.60 12.03 7.45
C ALA A 19 18.20 11.33 8.75
N LEU A 20 18.77 11.74 9.89
CA LEU A 20 18.44 11.17 11.20
C LEU A 20 17.01 11.49 11.60
N VAL A 21 16.58 12.75 11.43
CA VAL A 21 15.19 13.14 11.74
C VAL A 21 14.22 12.37 10.86
N GLY A 22 14.49 12.24 9.57
CA GLY A 22 13.67 11.46 8.65
C GLY A 22 13.60 9.98 9.04
N TYR A 23 14.73 9.40 9.40
CA TYR A 23 14.81 8.02 9.83
C TYR A 23 13.96 7.77 11.09
N PHE A 24 14.12 8.63 12.12
CA PHE A 24 13.34 8.49 13.35
C PHE A 24 11.86 8.75 13.13
N ALA A 25 11.51 9.70 12.26
CA ALA A 25 10.12 9.99 11.94
C ALA A 25 9.44 8.78 11.28
N VAL A 26 10.11 8.15 10.31
CA VAL A 26 9.57 6.96 9.64
C VAL A 26 9.49 5.77 10.60
N ARG A 27 10.51 5.57 11.41
CA ARG A 27 10.55 4.45 12.36
C ARG A 27 9.44 4.53 13.42
N ASN A 28 9.14 5.74 13.87
CA ASN A 28 8.13 5.98 14.89
C ASN A 28 6.72 6.17 14.29
N PHE A 29 6.61 6.21 12.97
CA PHE A 29 5.33 6.37 12.30
C PHE A 29 4.54 5.06 12.36
N ASP A 30 3.40 5.10 13.02
CA ASP A 30 2.55 3.94 13.21
C ASP A 30 1.42 3.92 12.19
N LEU A 31 1.57 3.11 11.16
CA LEU A 31 0.53 2.92 10.14
C LEU A 31 -0.71 2.21 10.66
N ASN A 32 -0.60 1.51 11.80
CA ASN A 32 -1.76 0.82 12.37
C ASN A 32 -2.89 1.77 12.73
N LYS A 33 -2.57 3.02 13.02
CA LYS A 33 -3.56 4.07 13.30
C LYS A 33 -4.41 4.42 12.07
N TYR A 34 -3.91 4.16 10.88
CA TYR A 34 -4.58 4.49 9.62
C TYR A 34 -5.28 3.31 8.96
N LYS A 35 -5.30 2.15 9.61
CA LYS A 35 -5.98 0.95 9.09
C LYS A 35 -7.46 1.19 8.85
N SER A 36 -8.15 1.79 9.81
CA SER A 36 -9.58 2.09 9.69
C SER A 36 -9.86 3.02 8.52
N PHE A 37 -9.03 4.03 8.33
CA PHE A 37 -9.16 4.93 7.19
C PHE A 37 -9.02 4.18 5.86
N ALA A 38 -8.01 3.31 5.76
CA ALA A 38 -7.78 2.51 4.56
C ALA A 38 -8.93 1.54 4.27
N THR A 39 -9.45 0.88 5.31
CA THR A 39 -10.56 -0.06 5.17
C THR A 39 -11.84 0.65 4.74
N GLU A 40 -12.15 1.81 5.31
CA GLU A 40 -13.30 2.63 4.92
C GLU A 40 -13.19 3.11 3.47
N MET A 41 -12.00 3.56 3.07
CA MET A 41 -11.78 4.04 1.71
C MET A 41 -12.00 2.93 0.68
N VAL A 42 -11.46 1.74 0.92
CA VAL A 42 -11.63 0.59 0.04
C VAL A 42 -13.10 0.19 -0.02
N GLU A 43 -13.79 0.16 1.12
CA GLU A 43 -15.21 -0.21 1.18
C GLU A 43 -16.07 0.79 0.39
N GLN A 44 -15.82 2.09 0.54
CA GLN A 44 -16.55 3.12 -0.22
C GLN A 44 -16.32 3.03 -1.72
N GLN A 45 -15.11 2.69 -2.14
CA GLN A 45 -14.76 2.67 -3.56
C GLN A 45 -15.10 1.35 -4.26
N THR A 46 -15.04 0.25 -3.55
CA THR A 46 -15.21 -1.09 -4.14
C THR A 46 -16.48 -1.79 -3.69
N GLY A 47 -17.10 -1.35 -2.61
CA GLY A 47 -18.21 -2.06 -1.98
C GLY A 47 -17.78 -3.37 -1.30
N ARG A 48 -16.48 -3.59 -1.14
CA ARG A 48 -15.91 -4.78 -0.50
C ARG A 48 -15.30 -4.42 0.83
N HIS A 49 -15.40 -5.33 1.77
CA HIS A 49 -14.80 -5.16 3.08
C HIS A 49 -13.33 -5.57 3.06
N LEU A 50 -12.45 -4.64 3.39
CA LEU A 50 -11.02 -4.90 3.55
C LEU A 50 -10.72 -5.09 5.03
N ALA A 51 -10.03 -6.18 5.36
CA ALA A 51 -9.54 -6.41 6.72
C ALA A 51 -8.02 -6.51 6.70
N ILE A 52 -7.37 -5.78 7.60
CA ILE A 52 -5.93 -5.85 7.82
C ILE A 52 -5.74 -6.38 9.24
N ASN A 53 -5.57 -7.69 9.36
CA ASN A 53 -5.55 -8.36 10.67
C ASN A 53 -4.16 -8.33 11.32
N GLY A 54 -3.12 -8.17 10.52
CA GLY A 54 -1.75 -8.06 11.01
C GLY A 54 -1.27 -6.62 11.08
N ASP A 55 0.03 -6.45 11.27
CA ASP A 55 0.65 -5.15 11.39
C ASP A 55 0.80 -4.45 10.04
N ALA A 56 0.71 -3.12 10.08
CA ALA A 56 1.04 -2.24 8.97
C ALA A 56 2.33 -1.48 9.32
N ARG A 57 3.29 -1.47 8.39
CA ARG A 57 4.57 -0.79 8.63
C ARG A 57 5.14 -0.20 7.35
N ILE A 58 6.02 0.77 7.52
CA ILE A 58 6.78 1.35 6.41
C ILE A 58 8.14 0.65 6.36
N GLY A 59 8.46 0.08 5.21
CA GLY A 59 9.79 -0.47 4.95
C GLY A 59 10.79 0.66 4.69
N ILE A 60 11.92 0.61 5.38
CA ILE A 60 12.98 1.59 5.22
C ILE A 60 13.93 1.07 4.14
N SER A 61 13.82 1.66 2.95
CA SER A 61 14.68 1.32 1.81
C SER A 61 14.78 2.53 0.89
N LEU A 62 15.60 2.42 -0.14
CA LEU A 62 15.69 3.45 -1.18
C LEU A 62 14.37 3.66 -1.91
N THR A 63 13.52 2.65 -1.91
CA THR A 63 12.17 2.72 -2.48
C THR A 63 11.16 2.69 -1.32
N PRO A 64 10.33 3.73 -1.14
CA PRO A 64 9.31 3.71 -0.09
C PRO A 64 8.38 2.52 -0.25
N THR A 65 8.25 1.73 0.80
CA THR A 65 7.47 0.50 0.77
C THR A 65 6.52 0.46 1.96
N VAL A 66 5.27 0.15 1.69
CA VAL A 66 4.26 -0.13 2.73
C VAL A 66 4.07 -1.63 2.79
N VAL A 67 4.18 -2.19 3.98
CA VAL A 67 4.01 -3.63 4.23
C VAL A 67 2.78 -3.83 5.11
N LEU A 68 1.83 -4.60 4.62
CA LEU A 68 0.62 -4.96 5.34
C LEU A 68 0.60 -6.48 5.53
N ASN A 69 0.38 -6.92 6.76
CA ASN A 69 0.31 -8.34 7.09
C ASN A 69 -1.14 -8.78 7.26
N ASP A 70 -1.42 -10.01 6.87
CA ASP A 70 -2.74 -10.65 6.99
C ASP A 70 -3.86 -9.78 6.44
N VAL A 71 -3.84 -9.55 5.13
CA VAL A 71 -4.83 -8.74 4.42
C VAL A 71 -5.89 -9.65 3.81
N GLU A 72 -7.16 -9.30 4.01
CA GLU A 72 -8.30 -10.01 3.44
C GLU A 72 -9.23 -9.03 2.75
N LEU A 73 -9.69 -9.40 1.57
CA LEU A 73 -10.70 -8.65 0.82
C LEU A 73 -11.92 -9.55 0.62
N SER A 74 -13.09 -9.06 0.98
CA SER A 74 -14.31 -9.86 0.94
C SER A 74 -14.84 -10.05 -0.48
N ASN A 75 -15.52 -11.16 -0.69
CA ASN A 75 -16.36 -11.41 -1.85
C ASN A 75 -17.72 -10.71 -1.67
N PRO A 76 -18.53 -10.56 -2.74
CA PRO A 76 -19.92 -10.13 -2.59
C PRO A 76 -20.73 -11.12 -1.75
N GLU A 77 -21.85 -10.64 -1.20
CA GLU A 77 -22.71 -11.44 -0.32
C GLU A 77 -23.24 -12.71 -1.00
N TRP A 78 -23.44 -12.68 -2.32
CA TRP A 78 -23.94 -13.84 -3.07
C TRP A 78 -22.90 -14.94 -3.27
N ALA A 79 -21.62 -14.66 -3.01
CA ALA A 79 -20.55 -15.63 -3.20
C ALA A 79 -20.54 -16.68 -2.10
N LYS A 80 -20.22 -17.91 -2.44
CA LYS A 80 -20.12 -19.02 -1.49
C LYS A 80 -18.95 -18.84 -0.53
N ASN A 81 -17.82 -18.35 -1.05
CA ASN A 81 -16.66 -18.06 -0.22
C ASN A 81 -16.74 -16.60 0.25
N PRO A 82 -16.67 -16.33 1.57
CA PRO A 82 -16.77 -14.96 2.08
C PRO A 82 -15.56 -14.09 1.72
N GLN A 83 -14.42 -14.70 1.42
CA GLN A 83 -13.19 -13.97 1.07
C GLN A 83 -12.86 -14.14 -0.40
N MET A 84 -12.62 -13.05 -1.11
CA MET A 84 -12.14 -13.06 -2.49
C MET A 84 -10.64 -13.20 -2.56
N LEU A 85 -9.93 -12.49 -1.70
CA LEU A 85 -8.48 -12.45 -1.63
C LEU A 85 -8.03 -12.55 -0.17
N LYS A 86 -7.05 -13.39 0.06
CA LYS A 86 -6.42 -13.53 1.36
C LYS A 86 -4.92 -13.60 1.13
N VAL A 87 -4.17 -12.65 1.69
CA VAL A 87 -2.72 -12.58 1.54
C VAL A 87 -2.07 -12.54 2.89
N LYS A 88 -1.02 -13.33 3.04
CA LYS A 88 -0.23 -13.32 4.25
C LYS A 88 0.52 -12.00 4.41
N GLN A 89 1.06 -11.47 3.32
CA GLN A 89 1.74 -10.18 3.31
C GLN A 89 1.54 -9.48 1.98
N LEU A 90 1.21 -8.21 2.05
CA LEU A 90 1.07 -7.32 0.90
C LEU A 90 2.15 -6.25 1.00
N GLU A 91 3.00 -6.15 -0.02
CA GLU A 91 4.01 -5.10 -0.11
C GLU A 91 3.68 -4.18 -1.29
N VAL A 92 3.58 -2.90 -1.02
CA VAL A 92 3.33 -1.87 -2.03
C VAL A 92 4.52 -0.94 -2.08
N LYS A 93 5.22 -0.93 -3.22
CA LYS A 93 6.35 -0.03 -3.46
C LYS A 93 5.91 1.17 -4.28
N PHE A 94 6.35 2.34 -3.84
CA PHE A 94 6.01 3.60 -4.50
C PHE A 94 7.21 4.16 -5.24
N ALA A 95 6.95 4.82 -6.37
CA ALA A 95 8.00 5.51 -7.10
C ALA A 95 8.41 6.79 -6.37
N ILE A 96 9.72 6.99 -6.17
CA ILE A 96 10.25 8.12 -5.41
C ILE A 96 10.07 9.45 -6.15
N MET A 97 10.40 9.48 -7.44
CA MET A 97 10.38 10.73 -8.22
C MET A 97 8.99 11.38 -8.27
N PRO A 98 7.90 10.60 -8.53
CA PRO A 98 6.56 11.19 -8.45
C PRO A 98 6.19 11.67 -7.04
N LEU A 99 6.64 10.98 -5.98
CA LEU A 99 6.38 11.40 -4.61
C LEU A 99 6.99 12.77 -4.30
N LEU A 100 8.16 13.07 -4.82
CA LEU A 100 8.80 14.38 -4.68
C LEU A 100 7.97 15.48 -5.36
N LYS A 101 7.16 15.14 -6.34
CA LYS A 101 6.22 16.04 -7.02
C LYS A 101 4.81 15.97 -6.45
N LYS A 102 4.65 15.38 -5.25
CA LYS A 102 3.35 15.20 -4.57
C LYS A 102 2.37 14.31 -5.35
N GLN A 103 2.89 13.40 -6.16
CA GLN A 103 2.09 12.41 -6.89
C GLN A 103 2.34 11.03 -6.32
N VAL A 104 1.28 10.25 -6.13
CA VAL A 104 1.37 8.88 -5.64
C VAL A 104 1.30 7.92 -6.83
N VAL A 105 2.42 7.29 -7.13
CA VAL A 105 2.51 6.29 -8.21
C VAL A 105 3.03 4.99 -7.61
N ILE A 106 2.26 3.91 -7.80
CA ILE A 106 2.64 2.58 -7.35
C ILE A 106 3.60 1.98 -8.38
N ASP A 107 4.80 1.67 -7.93
CA ASP A 107 5.83 1.06 -8.78
C ASP A 107 5.67 -0.45 -8.84
N LYS A 108 5.47 -1.09 -7.69
CA LYS A 108 5.38 -2.54 -7.62
C LYS A 108 4.48 -2.99 -6.47
N VAL A 109 3.74 -4.06 -6.69
CA VAL A 109 2.96 -4.72 -5.64
C VAL A 109 3.37 -6.18 -5.58
N ASN A 110 3.75 -6.64 -4.40
CA ASN A 110 4.08 -8.04 -4.12
C ASN A 110 3.03 -8.66 -3.21
N LEU A 111 2.52 -9.81 -3.62
CA LEU A 111 1.61 -10.60 -2.80
C LEU A 111 2.35 -11.85 -2.32
N ILE A 112 2.42 -12.05 -1.02
CA ILE A 112 3.09 -13.22 -0.43
C ILE A 112 2.03 -14.16 0.10
N ALA A 113 2.09 -15.42 -0.36
CA ALA A 113 1.13 -16.48 -0.06
C ALA A 113 -0.32 -16.07 -0.31
N PRO A 114 -0.65 -15.58 -1.52
CA PRO A 114 -2.02 -15.19 -1.83
C PRO A 114 -2.94 -16.40 -1.99
N GLU A 115 -4.15 -16.30 -1.46
CA GLU A 115 -5.24 -17.22 -1.72
C GLU A 115 -6.36 -16.43 -2.39
N ILE A 116 -6.75 -16.86 -3.58
CA ILE A 116 -7.70 -16.12 -4.40
C ILE A 116 -8.92 -17.01 -4.67
N TYR A 117 -10.12 -16.51 -4.33
CA TYR A 117 -11.38 -17.21 -4.50
C TYR A 117 -12.31 -16.38 -5.36
N LEU A 118 -12.22 -16.58 -6.66
CA LEU A 118 -13.03 -15.87 -7.65
C LEU A 118 -14.27 -16.67 -7.96
N GLU A 119 -15.42 -16.03 -7.96
CA GLU A 119 -16.71 -16.64 -8.27
C GLU A 119 -17.49 -15.80 -9.26
N LYS A 120 -18.35 -16.46 -10.00
CA LYS A 120 -19.23 -15.81 -10.96
C LYS A 120 -20.68 -16.21 -10.66
N ALA A 121 -21.56 -15.24 -10.55
CA ALA A 121 -22.97 -15.50 -10.31
C ALA A 121 -23.66 -16.06 -11.55
N LYS A 122 -24.84 -16.67 -11.38
CA LYS A 122 -25.61 -17.24 -12.47
C LYS A 122 -26.03 -16.22 -13.54
N ASP A 123 -26.19 -14.96 -13.14
CA ASP A 123 -26.47 -13.83 -14.04
C ASP A 123 -25.26 -13.29 -14.80
N GLY A 124 -24.08 -13.87 -14.56
CA GLY A 124 -22.85 -13.47 -15.21
C GLY A 124 -22.03 -12.42 -14.45
N VAL A 125 -22.51 -11.93 -13.32
CA VAL A 125 -21.77 -10.98 -12.49
C VAL A 125 -20.60 -11.69 -11.82
N ALA A 126 -19.41 -11.10 -11.95
CA ALA A 126 -18.18 -11.65 -11.39
C ALA A 126 -17.87 -11.05 -10.01
N SER A 127 -17.29 -11.85 -9.12
CA SER A 127 -16.89 -11.38 -7.79
C SER A 127 -15.80 -10.30 -7.84
N TRP A 128 -15.01 -10.27 -8.91
CA TRP A 128 -13.95 -9.26 -9.11
C TRP A 128 -14.45 -7.98 -9.79
N THR A 129 -15.74 -7.85 -10.03
CA THR A 129 -16.34 -6.61 -10.56
C THR A 129 -16.61 -5.66 -9.41
N PHE A 130 -15.87 -4.55 -9.35
CA PHE A 130 -16.00 -3.56 -8.31
C PHE A 130 -16.78 -2.34 -8.78
N LYS A 131 -17.45 -1.66 -7.83
CA LYS A 131 -18.10 -0.36 -8.08
C LYS A 131 -17.09 0.77 -8.15
N THR A 132 -15.98 0.56 -8.81
CA THR A 132 -14.95 1.59 -8.94
C THR A 132 -15.13 2.34 -10.25
N SER A 133 -14.92 3.64 -10.18
CA SER A 133 -14.93 4.50 -11.35
C SER A 133 -13.61 4.46 -12.13
N SER A 134 -12.60 3.75 -11.62
CA SER A 134 -11.27 3.68 -12.24
C SER A 134 -11.08 2.35 -12.97
N PRO A 135 -11.01 2.37 -14.31
CA PRO A 135 -10.72 1.16 -15.08
C PRO A 135 -9.36 0.54 -14.74
N GLN A 136 -8.42 1.37 -14.30
CA GLN A 136 -7.07 0.92 -13.93
C GLN A 136 -7.07 0.05 -12.67
N ALA A 137 -7.88 0.39 -11.69
CA ALA A 137 -7.97 -0.39 -10.46
C ALA A 137 -8.55 -1.78 -10.74
N ALA A 138 -9.57 -1.87 -11.57
CA ALA A 138 -10.17 -3.14 -11.99
C ALA A 138 -9.19 -3.99 -12.80
N ALA A 139 -8.47 -3.38 -13.75
CA ALA A 139 -7.47 -4.05 -14.56
C ALA A 139 -6.29 -4.56 -13.72
N ALA A 140 -5.84 -3.78 -12.73
CA ALA A 140 -4.78 -4.17 -11.82
C ALA A 140 -5.20 -5.37 -10.94
N ALA A 141 -6.45 -5.38 -10.48
CA ALA A 141 -7.00 -6.50 -9.71
C ALA A 141 -7.06 -7.79 -10.54
N VAL A 142 -7.46 -7.70 -11.80
CA VAL A 142 -7.53 -8.85 -12.71
C VAL A 142 -6.14 -9.39 -13.05
N LYS A 143 -5.17 -8.52 -13.30
CA LYS A 143 -3.79 -8.94 -13.62
C LYS A 143 -3.10 -9.70 -12.49
N LYS A 144 -3.53 -9.53 -11.26
CA LYS A 144 -2.91 -10.15 -10.07
C LYS A 144 -3.66 -11.40 -9.60
N ALA A 145 -4.80 -11.63 -10.17
CA ALA A 145 -5.51 -12.89 -10.04
C ALA A 145 -4.93 -13.90 -11.03
#